data_48c3e3cdc39522889259142e614b31e6
#
_entry.id   48c3e3cdc39522889259142e614b31e6
#
_cell.length_a   1.000
_cell.length_b   1.000
_cell.length_c   1.000
_cell.angle_alpha   90.00
_cell.angle_beta   90.00
_cell.angle_gamma   90.00
#
_symmetry.space_group_name_H-M   'P 1'
#
loop_
_entity.id
_entity.type
_entity.pdbx_description
1 polymer ?
#
loop_
_entity_poly.entity_id
_entity_poly.type
_entity_poly.pdbx_seq_one_letter_code
_entity_poly.pdbx_strand_id
1 'polypeptide(L)'
;MASASASKRAESKAPGPKHNIEAMRQAYYERIAKHDMTPLWKVMKNVVTKEPVTRCAPVIWHYDDIKRLVMESGALITAEEAERRVLILENPGMRGESKATNTLFAGVQMILPGEVAPAHRHVSSAIRFVLDGEGAYTAVEGEKAYMSPGDFVITANWAPHDHGNTSNKPMLWLDVLDFPQVNFFETSFAEQFATATQPTSRADGDSLSFYASGVLPDGAPAALNRSPVINYTYARTRPIIERMLKAGDIDKRHGARVRYANPINGGPVLPTMGANLALFPKGFKGEKYRATDGTIFVCAEGQGATTIDGKALEWGPNDVFVVPPWKHYSHRAAKESVLFSISDRPAQEALGIWREDTGPH
;
A
#
# COMPACT_ATOMS: atom_id res chain seq x y z
N MET A 1 -22.77 -13.07 -89.57
CA MET A 1 -23.15 -11.92 -88.75
C MET A 1 -22.41 -12.05 -87.43
N ALA A 2 -21.33 -11.35 -87.26
CA ALA A 2 -20.49 -11.40 -86.10
C ALA A 2 -20.83 -10.20 -85.16
N SER A 3 -21.21 -10.48 -83.91
CA SER A 3 -21.43 -9.49 -82.86
C SER A 3 -20.17 -9.33 -82.06
N ALA A 4 -19.56 -8.14 -82.13
CA ALA A 4 -18.42 -7.75 -81.31
C ALA A 4 -18.85 -7.32 -79.93
N SER A 5 -18.39 -8.05 -78.91
CA SER A 5 -18.53 -7.69 -77.52
C SER A 5 -17.40 -6.73 -77.15
N ALA A 6 -17.72 -5.45 -76.81
CA ALA A 6 -16.79 -4.43 -76.30
C ALA A 6 -16.58 -4.64 -74.83
N SER A 7 -15.37 -5.04 -74.40
CA SER A 7 -14.91 -5.06 -73.03
C SER A 7 -14.68 -3.66 -72.57
N LYS A 8 -15.47 -3.16 -71.62
CA LYS A 8 -15.20 -1.91 -70.87
C LYS A 8 -14.08 -2.18 -69.86
N ARG A 9 -12.88 -1.69 -70.15
CA ARG A 9 -11.82 -1.53 -69.13
C ARG A 9 -12.28 -0.51 -68.06
N ALA A 10 -12.33 -0.96 -66.82
CA ALA A 10 -12.52 -0.08 -65.70
C ALA A 10 -11.24 0.75 -65.51
N GLU A 11 -11.33 2.04 -65.75
CA GLU A 11 -10.28 3.00 -65.42
C GLU A 11 -10.20 3.14 -63.87
N SER A 12 -9.09 2.68 -63.28
CA SER A 12 -8.80 2.93 -61.88
C SER A 12 -8.54 4.42 -61.70
N LYS A 13 -9.47 5.15 -61.10
CA LYS A 13 -9.25 6.56 -60.72
C LYS A 13 -8.01 6.67 -59.81
N ALA A 14 -7.02 7.46 -60.22
CA ALA A 14 -5.88 7.80 -59.41
C ALA A 14 -6.36 8.36 -58.01
N PRO A 15 -5.78 7.95 -56.89
CA PRO A 15 -6.18 8.44 -55.58
C PRO A 15 -6.01 9.95 -55.49
N GLY A 16 -7.08 10.66 -55.12
CA GLY A 16 -7.08 12.11 -55.00
C GLY A 16 -6.01 12.62 -53.97
N PRO A 17 -5.69 13.92 -53.95
CA PRO A 17 -4.58 14.46 -53.16
C PRO A 17 -4.62 14.11 -51.66
N LYS A 18 -5.78 13.89 -51.05
CA LYS A 18 -5.93 13.41 -49.68
C LYS A 18 -5.43 11.99 -49.46
N HIS A 19 -5.60 11.09 -50.43
CA HIS A 19 -5.09 9.70 -50.34
C HIS A 19 -3.56 9.65 -50.45
N ASN A 20 -2.94 10.59 -51.19
CA ASN A 20 -1.48 10.68 -51.26
C ASN A 20 -0.86 11.13 -49.93
N ILE A 21 -1.46 12.09 -49.24
CA ILE A 21 -0.96 12.58 -47.96
C ILE A 21 -1.04 11.48 -46.89
N GLU A 22 -2.11 10.70 -46.85
CA GLU A 22 -2.25 9.61 -45.86
C GLU A 22 -1.22 8.49 -46.10
N ALA A 23 -0.99 8.12 -47.35
CA ALA A 23 0.06 7.16 -47.70
C ALA A 23 1.48 7.70 -47.30
N MET A 24 1.74 8.98 -47.52
CA MET A 24 3.00 9.62 -47.12
C MET A 24 3.16 9.65 -45.59
N ARG A 25 2.08 9.89 -44.82
CA ARG A 25 2.08 9.84 -43.36
C ARG A 25 2.38 8.44 -42.87
N GLN A 26 1.73 7.43 -43.44
CA GLN A 26 1.96 6.05 -43.06
C GLN A 26 3.41 5.63 -43.32
N ALA A 27 3.95 5.93 -44.51
CA ALA A 27 5.34 5.68 -44.83
C ALA A 27 6.32 6.44 -43.90
N TYR A 28 5.96 7.66 -43.46
CA TYR A 28 6.72 8.40 -42.46
C TYR A 28 6.71 7.68 -41.12
N TYR A 29 5.55 7.22 -40.63
CA TYR A 29 5.45 6.48 -39.36
C TYR A 29 6.24 5.18 -39.38
N GLU A 30 6.24 4.47 -40.50
CA GLU A 30 7.05 3.25 -40.67
C GLU A 30 8.56 3.54 -40.65
N ARG A 31 8.99 4.69 -41.23
CA ARG A 31 10.41 5.09 -41.15
C ARG A 31 10.84 5.44 -39.73
N ILE A 32 10.07 6.27 -39.02
CA ILE A 32 10.46 6.68 -37.66
C ILE A 32 10.41 5.51 -36.66
N ALA A 33 9.50 4.55 -36.86
CA ALA A 33 9.43 3.34 -36.05
C ALA A 33 10.69 2.47 -36.15
N LYS A 34 11.38 2.47 -37.32
CA LYS A 34 12.68 1.77 -37.51
C LYS A 34 13.83 2.40 -36.69
N HIS A 35 13.63 3.57 -36.16
CA HIS A 35 14.56 4.29 -35.32
C HIS A 35 14.04 4.45 -33.87
N ASP A 36 13.13 3.57 -33.42
CA ASP A 36 12.52 3.56 -32.08
C ASP A 36 11.82 4.88 -31.71
N MET A 37 11.32 5.63 -32.70
CA MET A 37 10.62 6.90 -32.51
C MET A 37 9.11 6.72 -32.68
N THR A 38 8.35 7.22 -31.67
CA THR A 38 6.88 7.25 -31.70
C THR A 38 6.38 8.69 -31.70
N PRO A 39 5.50 9.08 -32.64
CA PRO A 39 5.01 10.46 -32.70
C PRO A 39 4.02 10.74 -31.55
N LEU A 40 4.36 11.70 -30.70
CA LEU A 40 3.59 12.06 -29.50
C LEU A 40 2.11 12.36 -29.82
N TRP A 41 1.82 13.01 -30.95
CA TRP A 41 0.45 13.35 -31.36
C TRP A 41 -0.45 12.14 -31.63
N LYS A 42 0.11 10.94 -31.85
CA LYS A 42 -0.65 9.69 -31.93
C LYS A 42 -0.99 9.09 -30.56
N VAL A 43 -0.13 9.33 -29.58
CA VAL A 43 -0.23 8.72 -28.24
C VAL A 43 -0.55 9.73 -27.14
N MET A 44 -0.64 11.02 -27.47
CA MET A 44 -0.84 12.13 -26.52
C MET A 44 -1.95 11.85 -25.49
N LYS A 45 -3.10 11.35 -25.94
CA LYS A 45 -4.25 11.05 -25.04
C LYS A 45 -3.98 9.92 -24.04
N ASN A 46 -3.01 9.05 -24.33
CA ASN A 46 -2.61 7.97 -23.45
C ASN A 46 -1.51 8.40 -22.48
N VAL A 47 -0.68 9.38 -22.91
CA VAL A 47 0.43 9.91 -22.11
C VAL A 47 -0.04 11.01 -21.16
N VAL A 48 -0.93 11.91 -21.65
CA VAL A 48 -1.51 13.00 -20.86
C VAL A 48 -3.01 12.80 -20.81
N THR A 49 -3.49 12.16 -19.74
CA THR A 49 -4.90 11.89 -19.51
C THR A 49 -5.60 13.07 -18.84
N LYS A 50 -6.92 13.19 -19.01
CA LYS A 50 -7.72 14.25 -18.36
C LYS A 50 -7.87 14.03 -16.87
N GLU A 51 -7.91 12.77 -16.44
CA GLU A 51 -7.97 12.33 -15.04
C GLU A 51 -6.99 11.19 -14.83
N PRO A 52 -6.55 10.93 -13.58
CA PRO A 52 -5.75 9.78 -13.27
C PRO A 52 -6.40 8.46 -13.72
N VAL A 53 -5.61 7.58 -14.34
CA VAL A 53 -6.05 6.26 -14.78
C VAL A 53 -5.30 5.22 -13.98
N THR A 54 -6.02 4.27 -13.38
CA THR A 54 -5.43 3.19 -12.61
C THR A 54 -5.92 1.82 -13.09
N ARG A 55 -5.04 0.81 -13.04
CA ARG A 55 -5.39 -0.60 -13.19
C ARG A 55 -5.78 -1.23 -11.85
N CYS A 56 -5.47 -0.56 -10.75
CA CYS A 56 -5.83 -1.02 -9.41
C CYS A 56 -7.36 -1.15 -9.32
N ALA A 57 -7.84 -2.30 -8.89
CA ALA A 57 -9.26 -2.58 -8.69
C ALA A 57 -9.65 -2.51 -7.22
N PRO A 58 -10.88 -2.07 -6.89
CA PRO A 58 -11.42 -2.26 -5.55
C PRO A 58 -11.49 -3.75 -5.20
N VAL A 59 -10.91 -4.15 -4.08
CA VAL A 59 -10.85 -5.54 -3.63
C VAL A 59 -10.88 -5.61 -2.12
N ILE A 60 -11.44 -6.69 -1.60
CA ILE A 60 -11.39 -7.07 -0.18
C ILE A 60 -10.92 -8.51 -0.06
N TRP A 61 -10.09 -8.78 0.92
CA TRP A 61 -9.68 -10.10 1.37
C TRP A 61 -10.22 -10.30 2.78
N HIS A 62 -11.11 -11.28 2.94
CA HIS A 62 -11.70 -11.58 4.24
C HIS A 62 -10.72 -12.34 5.11
N TYR A 63 -10.63 -11.94 6.38
CA TYR A 63 -9.65 -12.47 7.31
C TYR A 63 -9.79 -13.98 7.56
N ASP A 64 -11.01 -14.49 7.57
CA ASP A 64 -11.24 -15.93 7.75
C ASP A 64 -10.58 -16.75 6.63
N ASP A 65 -10.64 -16.30 5.39
CA ASP A 65 -9.96 -16.94 4.26
C ASP A 65 -8.44 -16.77 4.35
N ILE A 66 -7.97 -15.56 4.66
CA ILE A 66 -6.53 -15.28 4.86
C ILE A 66 -5.98 -16.21 5.94
N LYS A 67 -6.60 -16.23 7.12
CA LYS A 67 -6.15 -17.02 8.26
C LYS A 67 -6.13 -18.52 7.94
N ARG A 68 -7.20 -19.03 7.35
CA ARG A 68 -7.29 -20.45 6.96
C ARG A 68 -6.15 -20.82 6.01
N LEU A 69 -5.93 -20.05 4.95
CA LEU A 69 -4.92 -20.35 3.92
C LEU A 69 -3.48 -20.17 4.43
N VAL A 70 -3.22 -19.14 5.23
CA VAL A 70 -1.87 -18.93 5.78
C VAL A 70 -1.54 -19.98 6.84
N MET A 71 -2.51 -20.42 7.65
CA MET A 71 -2.32 -21.51 8.60
C MET A 71 -2.07 -22.85 7.88
N GLU A 72 -2.76 -23.11 6.78
CA GLU A 72 -2.53 -24.28 5.94
C GLU A 72 -1.09 -24.28 5.38
N SER A 73 -0.57 -23.13 4.95
CA SER A 73 0.82 -23.03 4.50
C SER A 73 1.85 -23.39 5.59
N GLY A 74 1.52 -23.13 6.87
CA GLY A 74 2.36 -23.52 8.00
C GLY A 74 2.51 -25.03 8.18
N ALA A 75 1.51 -25.80 7.77
CA ALA A 75 1.56 -27.25 7.79
C ALA A 75 2.27 -27.88 6.57
N LEU A 76 2.35 -27.12 5.46
CA LEU A 76 2.84 -27.63 4.17
C LEU A 76 4.26 -27.18 3.84
N ILE A 77 4.64 -25.96 4.24
CA ILE A 77 5.89 -25.30 3.87
C ILE A 77 6.68 -25.01 5.16
N THR A 78 7.93 -25.48 5.23
CA THR A 78 8.78 -25.21 6.39
C THR A 78 9.23 -23.75 6.45
N ALA A 79 9.66 -23.29 7.62
CA ALA A 79 10.22 -21.94 7.78
C ALA A 79 11.49 -21.76 6.95
N GLU A 80 12.32 -22.80 6.84
CA GLU A 80 13.55 -22.82 6.06
C GLU A 80 13.27 -22.70 4.55
N GLU A 81 12.28 -23.45 4.03
CA GLU A 81 11.88 -23.40 2.62
C GLU A 81 11.25 -22.05 2.24
N ALA A 82 10.42 -21.49 3.11
CA ALA A 82 9.74 -20.24 2.86
C ALA A 82 10.64 -19.02 3.08
N GLU A 83 11.75 -19.14 3.85
CA GLU A 83 12.49 -18.03 4.46
C GLU A 83 11.56 -17.07 5.25
N ARG A 84 10.47 -16.66 4.61
CA ARG A 84 9.34 -15.90 5.16
C ARG A 84 8.03 -16.43 4.62
N ARG A 85 7.18 -16.90 5.52
CA ARG A 85 5.87 -17.45 5.15
C ARG A 85 4.85 -16.32 4.99
N VAL A 86 4.79 -15.77 3.77
CA VAL A 86 3.93 -14.63 3.40
C VAL A 86 2.99 -15.02 2.27
N LEU A 87 1.69 -14.78 2.45
CA LEU A 87 0.71 -14.81 1.36
C LEU A 87 0.48 -13.40 0.83
N ILE A 88 0.83 -13.18 -0.43
CA ILE A 88 0.68 -11.88 -1.09
C ILE A 88 -0.80 -11.60 -1.36
N LEU A 89 -1.29 -10.45 -0.95
CA LEU A 89 -2.60 -9.92 -1.26
C LEU A 89 -2.55 -9.21 -2.62
N GLU A 90 -2.68 -9.97 -3.68
CA GLU A 90 -2.46 -9.48 -5.03
C GLU A 90 -3.72 -8.87 -5.62
N ASN A 91 -3.62 -7.62 -6.09
CA ASN A 91 -4.74 -6.91 -6.68
C ASN A 91 -5.21 -7.56 -7.99
N PRO A 92 -6.50 -7.87 -8.16
CA PRO A 92 -6.99 -8.55 -9.35
C PRO A 92 -6.79 -7.78 -10.66
N GLY A 93 -6.62 -6.46 -10.62
CA GLY A 93 -6.27 -5.64 -11.78
C GLY A 93 -4.78 -5.66 -12.16
N MET A 94 -3.93 -6.29 -11.32
CA MET A 94 -2.46 -6.32 -11.46
C MET A 94 -1.88 -7.69 -11.12
N ARG A 95 -2.57 -8.77 -11.51
CA ARG A 95 -2.13 -10.16 -11.24
C ARG A 95 -0.74 -10.44 -11.81
N GLY A 96 0.10 -11.13 -11.01
CA GLY A 96 1.49 -11.46 -11.35
C GLY A 96 2.48 -10.32 -11.12
N GLU A 97 2.02 -9.18 -10.58
CA GLU A 97 2.89 -8.04 -10.30
C GLU A 97 3.25 -7.89 -8.81
N SER A 98 2.72 -8.77 -7.94
CA SER A 98 2.93 -8.72 -6.48
C SER A 98 2.58 -7.37 -5.86
N LYS A 99 1.44 -6.77 -6.27
CA LYS A 99 1.00 -5.44 -5.86
C LYS A 99 -0.41 -5.46 -5.30
N ALA A 100 -0.63 -4.76 -4.20
CA ALA A 100 -1.97 -4.45 -3.66
C ALA A 100 -2.51 -3.14 -4.24
N THR A 101 -1.65 -2.12 -4.39
CA THR A 101 -1.90 -0.90 -5.18
C THR A 101 -0.76 -0.71 -6.18
N ASN A 102 -0.83 0.29 -7.05
CA ASN A 102 0.23 0.55 -8.02
C ASN A 102 1.62 0.71 -7.38
N THR A 103 1.67 1.19 -6.15
CA THR A 103 2.86 1.66 -5.44
C THR A 103 3.16 0.88 -4.17
N LEU A 104 2.22 0.02 -3.72
CA LEU A 104 2.34 -0.72 -2.48
C LEU A 104 2.15 -2.22 -2.70
N PHE A 105 3.02 -2.99 -2.10
CA PHE A 105 2.86 -4.42 -1.82
C PHE A 105 2.03 -4.59 -0.55
N ALA A 106 1.27 -5.68 -0.45
CA ALA A 106 0.70 -6.16 0.79
C ALA A 106 0.78 -7.69 0.86
N GLY A 107 1.09 -8.22 2.04
CA GLY A 107 1.09 -9.65 2.28
C GLY A 107 0.84 -9.97 3.75
N VAL A 108 0.21 -11.09 4.04
CA VAL A 108 0.05 -11.56 5.41
C VAL A 108 1.13 -12.58 5.72
N GLN A 109 1.98 -12.21 6.67
CA GLN A 109 3.05 -13.07 7.18
C GLN A 109 2.57 -13.82 8.42
N MET A 110 2.99 -15.08 8.50
CA MET A 110 2.81 -15.92 9.69
C MET A 110 4.17 -16.39 10.19
N ILE A 111 4.31 -16.40 11.53
CA ILE A 111 5.43 -17.02 12.23
C ILE A 111 4.90 -17.97 13.29
N LEU A 112 5.31 -19.24 13.22
CA LEU A 112 4.92 -20.28 14.16
C LEU A 112 5.76 -20.22 15.45
N PRO A 113 5.31 -20.84 16.56
CA PRO A 113 6.09 -20.96 17.79
C PRO A 113 7.51 -21.49 17.53
N GLY A 114 8.51 -20.80 18.09
CA GLY A 114 9.94 -21.17 17.96
C GLY A 114 10.61 -20.82 16.63
N GLU A 115 9.85 -20.31 15.63
CA GLU A 115 10.45 -19.92 14.35
C GLU A 115 11.16 -18.56 14.45
N VAL A 116 12.19 -18.41 13.58
CA VAL A 116 12.91 -17.17 13.35
C VAL A 116 12.96 -16.92 11.84
N ALA A 117 12.52 -15.75 11.41
CA ALA A 117 12.76 -15.24 10.07
C ALA A 117 14.10 -14.49 10.06
N PRO A 118 15.10 -14.95 9.27
CA PRO A 118 16.49 -14.53 9.42
C PRO A 118 16.73 -13.04 9.24
N ALA A 119 17.77 -12.54 9.93
CA ALA A 119 18.20 -11.15 9.87
C ALA A 119 18.69 -10.76 8.47
N HIS A 120 18.18 -9.63 7.98
CA HIS A 120 18.53 -9.05 6.69
C HIS A 120 18.26 -7.55 6.69
N ARG A 121 18.59 -6.89 5.60
CA ARG A 121 18.16 -5.53 5.28
C ARG A 121 17.85 -5.39 3.80
N HIS A 122 16.97 -4.48 3.45
CA HIS A 122 16.60 -4.19 2.07
C HIS A 122 16.27 -2.71 1.86
N VAL A 123 16.32 -2.26 0.60
CA VAL A 123 16.08 -0.85 0.24
C VAL A 123 14.63 -0.43 0.51
N SER A 124 13.66 -1.32 0.31
CA SER A 124 12.28 -1.00 0.62
C SER A 124 12.04 -0.81 2.11
N SER A 125 11.15 0.10 2.46
CA SER A 125 10.62 0.23 3.81
C SER A 125 9.42 -0.68 4.01
N ALA A 126 9.16 -1.11 5.25
CA ALA A 126 8.02 -1.94 5.60
C ALA A 126 7.21 -1.33 6.76
N ILE A 127 5.91 -1.48 6.65
CA ILE A 127 4.93 -1.23 7.71
C ILE A 127 4.29 -2.56 8.07
N ARG A 128 4.16 -2.87 9.37
CA ARG A 128 3.45 -4.04 9.87
C ARG A 128 2.28 -3.62 10.71
N PHE A 129 1.12 -4.22 10.45
CA PHE A 129 -0.04 -4.11 11.31
C PHE A 129 -0.39 -5.49 11.83
N VAL A 130 -0.37 -5.65 13.16
CA VAL A 130 -0.58 -6.94 13.80
C VAL A 130 -2.06 -7.32 13.77
N LEU A 131 -2.37 -8.49 13.20
CA LEU A 131 -3.74 -8.97 13.04
C LEU A 131 -4.13 -9.91 14.20
N ASP A 132 -3.28 -10.90 14.52
CA ASP A 132 -3.62 -11.97 15.49
C ASP A 132 -2.35 -12.55 16.12
N GLY A 133 -2.49 -13.10 17.34
CA GLY A 133 -1.41 -13.70 18.11
C GLY A 133 -0.78 -12.73 19.11
N GLU A 134 0.19 -13.21 19.86
CA GLU A 134 0.93 -12.46 20.88
C GLU A 134 2.32 -13.06 21.12
N GLY A 135 3.29 -12.23 21.57
CA GLY A 135 4.59 -12.69 22.03
C GLY A 135 5.63 -12.97 20.93
N ALA A 136 5.30 -12.74 19.66
CA ALA A 136 6.32 -12.60 18.64
C ALA A 136 6.89 -11.18 18.64
N TYR A 137 8.10 -11.03 18.11
CA TYR A 137 8.80 -9.75 18.03
C TYR A 137 9.27 -9.45 16.62
N THR A 138 9.40 -8.18 16.33
CA THR A 138 10.25 -7.67 15.26
C THR A 138 11.45 -6.96 15.90
N ALA A 139 12.65 -7.39 15.57
CA ALA A 139 13.87 -6.67 15.96
C ALA A 139 14.27 -5.71 14.83
N VAL A 140 14.50 -4.45 15.14
CA VAL A 140 14.94 -3.43 14.19
C VAL A 140 16.07 -2.61 14.81
N GLU A 141 17.19 -2.51 14.11
CA GLU A 141 18.36 -1.72 14.56
C GLU A 141 18.76 -2.00 16.02
N GLY A 142 18.66 -3.26 16.46
CA GLY A 142 19.06 -3.72 17.79
C GLY A 142 17.99 -3.59 18.88
N GLU A 143 16.79 -3.12 18.60
CA GLU A 143 15.64 -3.11 19.51
C GLU A 143 14.64 -4.20 19.14
N LYS A 144 14.28 -5.06 20.08
CA LYS A 144 13.20 -6.04 19.93
C LYS A 144 11.88 -5.42 20.35
N ALA A 145 10.98 -5.20 19.41
CA ALA A 145 9.62 -4.75 19.68
C ALA A 145 8.69 -5.96 19.76
N TYR A 146 8.22 -6.33 20.94
CA TYR A 146 7.18 -7.33 21.11
C TYR A 146 5.85 -6.78 20.65
N MET A 147 5.14 -7.57 19.88
CA MET A 147 3.96 -7.13 19.13
C MET A 147 2.67 -7.70 19.72
N SER A 148 1.62 -6.89 19.70
CA SER A 148 0.25 -7.25 20.09
C SER A 148 -0.75 -6.85 19.01
N PRO A 149 -1.95 -7.48 18.91
CA PRO A 149 -2.95 -7.12 17.92
C PRO A 149 -3.27 -5.62 17.89
N GLY A 150 -3.29 -5.04 16.70
CA GLY A 150 -3.48 -3.62 16.47
C GLY A 150 -2.21 -2.77 16.54
N ASP A 151 -1.07 -3.31 16.99
CA ASP A 151 0.20 -2.60 16.99
C ASP A 151 0.64 -2.29 15.55
N PHE A 152 1.25 -1.13 15.40
CA PHE A 152 1.81 -0.64 14.17
C PHE A 152 3.33 -0.54 14.27
N VAL A 153 4.04 -1.40 13.53
CA VAL A 153 5.51 -1.52 13.57
C VAL A 153 6.11 -1.10 12.23
N ILE A 154 7.21 -0.35 12.26
CA ILE A 154 7.91 0.08 11.06
C ILE A 154 9.32 -0.51 10.99
N THR A 155 9.74 -0.83 9.77
CA THR A 155 11.14 -1.07 9.40
C THR A 155 11.48 -0.09 8.30
N ALA A 156 12.33 0.86 8.62
CA ALA A 156 12.73 1.86 7.65
C ALA A 156 13.68 1.27 6.60
N ASN A 157 13.80 1.99 5.49
CA ASN A 157 14.78 1.72 4.44
C ASN A 157 16.15 1.36 5.03
N TRP A 158 16.70 0.23 4.56
CA TRP A 158 18.02 -0.25 4.89
C TRP A 158 18.28 -0.58 6.37
N ALA A 159 17.24 -0.57 7.21
CA ALA A 159 17.36 -0.95 8.62
C ALA A 159 17.49 -2.47 8.76
N PRO A 160 18.53 -2.97 9.46
CA PRO A 160 18.64 -4.38 9.81
C PRO A 160 17.43 -4.83 10.63
N HIS A 161 16.84 -5.98 10.27
CA HIS A 161 15.71 -6.51 11.00
C HIS A 161 15.59 -8.04 10.90
N ASP A 162 15.03 -8.63 11.94
CA ASP A 162 14.62 -10.02 12.01
C ASP A 162 13.29 -10.16 12.77
N HIS A 163 12.69 -11.35 12.69
CA HIS A 163 11.48 -11.66 13.42
C HIS A 163 11.64 -13.00 14.15
N GLY A 164 11.05 -13.11 15.32
CA GLY A 164 11.01 -14.36 16.05
C GLY A 164 9.74 -14.52 16.85
N ASN A 165 9.32 -15.75 17.05
CA ASN A 165 8.16 -16.07 17.87
C ASN A 165 8.59 -16.92 19.07
N THR A 166 8.65 -16.27 20.23
CA THR A 166 9.00 -16.92 21.51
C THR A 166 7.77 -17.41 22.30
N SER A 167 6.57 -17.18 21.74
CA SER A 167 5.32 -17.63 22.34
C SER A 167 4.97 -19.08 21.95
N ASN A 168 3.84 -19.56 22.44
CA ASN A 168 3.30 -20.88 22.11
C ASN A 168 2.14 -20.82 21.11
N LYS A 169 1.91 -19.67 20.47
CA LYS A 169 0.84 -19.45 19.48
C LYS A 169 1.41 -18.89 18.18
N PRO A 170 0.81 -19.20 17.03
CA PRO A 170 1.13 -18.51 15.78
C PRO A 170 0.84 -17.01 15.90
N MET A 171 1.60 -16.21 15.18
CA MET A 171 1.35 -14.78 15.05
C MET A 171 1.23 -14.40 13.59
N LEU A 172 0.25 -13.53 13.31
CA LEU A 172 -0.08 -13.05 11.98
C LEU A 172 -0.06 -11.52 11.96
N TRP A 173 0.57 -10.95 10.93
CA TRP A 173 0.53 -9.52 10.67
C TRP A 173 0.44 -9.23 9.17
N LEU A 174 -0.11 -8.07 8.84
CA LEU A 174 -0.07 -7.52 7.49
C LEU A 174 1.24 -6.76 7.31
N ASP A 175 2.07 -7.18 6.36
CA ASP A 175 3.19 -6.40 5.85
C ASP A 175 2.73 -5.54 4.67
N VAL A 176 3.08 -4.26 4.67
CA VAL A 176 2.94 -3.35 3.53
C VAL A 176 4.30 -2.74 3.24
N LEU A 177 4.77 -2.90 2.00
CA LEU A 177 6.08 -2.41 1.58
C LEU A 177 5.96 -1.48 0.36
N ASP A 178 6.89 -0.56 0.27
CA ASP A 178 7.02 0.37 -0.85
C ASP A 178 7.89 -0.19 -1.99
N PHE A 179 8.19 -1.50 -2.01
CA PHE A 179 9.07 -2.06 -3.02
C PHE A 179 8.58 -1.84 -4.48
N PRO A 180 7.28 -1.72 -4.81
CA PRO A 180 6.88 -1.33 -6.16
C PRO A 180 7.38 0.06 -6.56
N GLN A 181 7.52 1.00 -5.59
CA GLN A 181 8.14 2.31 -5.84
C GLN A 181 9.65 2.16 -6.03
N VAL A 182 10.31 1.37 -5.16
CA VAL A 182 11.75 1.09 -5.25
C VAL A 182 12.09 0.39 -6.58
N ASN A 183 11.26 -0.55 -7.02
CA ASN A 183 11.41 -1.24 -8.31
C ASN A 183 11.19 -0.31 -9.50
N PHE A 184 10.28 0.67 -9.38
CA PHE A 184 10.10 1.68 -10.42
C PHE A 184 11.37 2.49 -10.66
N PHE A 185 12.14 2.79 -9.59
CA PHE A 185 13.43 3.46 -9.68
C PHE A 185 14.62 2.51 -9.96
N GLU A 186 14.37 1.20 -10.13
CA GLU A 186 15.40 0.17 -10.38
C GLU A 186 16.49 0.14 -9.30
N THR A 187 16.13 0.42 -8.04
CA THR A 187 17.07 0.52 -6.90
C THR A 187 16.90 -0.59 -5.87
N SER A 188 16.20 -1.67 -6.22
CA SER A 188 15.88 -2.75 -5.30
C SER A 188 17.08 -3.68 -5.10
N PHE A 189 17.52 -3.84 -3.86
CA PHE A 189 18.48 -4.88 -3.45
C PHE A 189 18.34 -5.17 -1.96
N ALA A 190 18.90 -6.28 -1.51
CA ALA A 190 18.89 -6.76 -0.13
C ALA A 190 20.24 -7.39 0.24
N GLU A 191 20.52 -7.43 1.54
CA GLU A 191 21.65 -8.13 2.13
C GLU A 191 21.18 -9.06 3.24
N GLN A 192 21.67 -10.28 3.23
CA GLN A 192 21.50 -11.27 4.31
C GLN A 192 22.61 -11.14 5.34
N PHE A 193 22.30 -11.39 6.61
CA PHE A 193 23.29 -11.43 7.68
C PHE A 193 23.78 -12.86 7.89
N ALA A 194 25.01 -12.99 8.40
CA ALA A 194 25.59 -14.32 8.70
C ALA A 194 24.89 -15.01 9.89
N THR A 195 24.23 -14.25 10.76
CA THR A 195 23.49 -14.73 11.92
C THR A 195 22.00 -14.64 11.68
N ALA A 196 21.22 -15.61 12.17
CA ALA A 196 19.76 -15.61 12.04
C ALA A 196 19.09 -14.45 12.78
N THR A 197 19.71 -13.95 13.85
CA THR A 197 19.21 -12.79 14.62
C THR A 197 20.30 -11.75 14.74
N GLN A 198 19.91 -10.47 14.73
CA GLN A 198 20.82 -9.38 15.01
C GLN A 198 21.13 -9.25 16.51
N PRO A 199 22.27 -8.68 16.92
CA PRO A 199 22.54 -8.36 18.31
C PRO A 199 21.50 -7.38 18.85
N THR A 200 20.95 -7.65 20.05
CA THR A 200 20.08 -6.73 20.76
C THR A 200 20.95 -5.76 21.56
N SER A 201 20.86 -4.47 21.24
CA SER A 201 21.62 -3.38 21.88
C SER A 201 20.75 -2.37 22.63
N ARG A 202 19.40 -2.50 22.52
CA ARG A 202 18.40 -1.66 23.15
C ARG A 202 17.35 -2.51 23.85
N ALA A 203 16.76 -1.97 24.92
CA ALA A 203 15.61 -2.60 25.57
C ALA A 203 14.35 -2.44 24.71
N ASP A 204 13.38 -3.33 24.92
CA ASP A 204 12.05 -3.23 24.31
C ASP A 204 11.38 -1.92 24.72
N GLY A 205 10.86 -1.18 23.74
CA GLY A 205 10.18 0.10 23.95
C GLY A 205 11.09 1.32 24.14
N ASP A 206 12.41 1.19 24.03
CA ASP A 206 13.35 2.32 24.16
C ASP A 206 13.01 3.43 23.15
N SER A 207 12.80 3.09 21.88
CA SER A 207 12.47 4.08 20.85
C SER A 207 11.15 4.80 21.15
N LEU A 208 10.15 4.08 21.63
CA LEU A 208 8.87 4.66 22.04
C LEU A 208 9.05 5.58 23.26
N SER A 209 9.83 5.15 24.25
CA SER A 209 10.09 5.92 25.48
C SER A 209 10.85 7.20 25.19
N PHE A 210 11.87 7.14 24.34
CA PHE A 210 12.75 8.28 24.07
C PHE A 210 12.12 9.34 23.17
N TYR A 211 11.22 8.95 22.27
CA TYR A 211 10.75 9.84 21.22
C TYR A 211 9.25 10.14 21.23
N ALA A 212 8.43 9.36 21.94
CA ALA A 212 6.97 9.46 21.81
C ALA A 212 6.27 10.17 22.99
N SER A 213 7.00 10.84 23.86
CA SER A 213 6.45 11.49 25.08
C SER A 213 6.50 13.02 25.05
N GLY A 214 6.71 13.64 23.88
CA GLY A 214 6.81 15.09 23.74
C GLY A 214 8.15 15.67 24.19
N VAL A 215 9.14 14.81 24.45
CA VAL A 215 10.53 15.17 24.73
C VAL A 215 11.44 14.44 23.75
N LEU A 216 12.62 15.00 23.49
CA LEU A 216 13.64 14.40 22.65
C LEU A 216 14.95 14.30 23.43
N PRO A 217 15.77 13.25 23.26
CA PRO A 217 17.13 13.24 23.76
C PRO A 217 17.94 14.41 23.18
N ASP A 218 18.85 15.01 23.97
CA ASP A 218 19.69 16.13 23.50
C ASP A 218 20.49 15.81 22.24
N GLY A 219 20.89 14.55 22.06
CA GLY A 219 21.58 14.06 20.85
C GLY A 219 20.64 13.62 19.72
N ALA A 220 19.34 13.87 19.79
CA ALA A 220 18.42 13.49 18.71
C ALA A 220 18.79 14.21 17.40
N PRO A 221 18.72 13.50 16.23
CA PRO A 221 18.99 14.13 14.95
C PRO A 221 18.06 15.33 14.70
N ALA A 222 18.61 16.46 14.25
CA ALA A 222 17.82 17.65 13.94
C ALA A 222 16.88 17.43 12.75
N ALA A 223 17.22 16.52 11.84
CA ALA A 223 16.38 16.13 10.73
C ALA A 223 16.52 14.61 10.48
N LEU A 224 15.38 13.93 10.48
CA LEU A 224 15.29 12.51 10.13
C LEU A 224 14.02 12.32 9.31
N ASN A 225 14.17 11.82 8.09
CA ASN A 225 13.04 11.62 7.16
C ASN A 225 12.20 10.38 7.47
N ARG A 226 12.56 9.64 8.51
CA ARG A 226 11.83 8.47 9.04
C ARG A 226 11.62 8.61 10.53
N SER A 227 10.59 7.97 11.07
CA SER A 227 10.41 7.94 12.53
C SER A 227 11.50 7.09 13.20
N PRO A 228 12.06 7.55 14.34
CA PRO A 228 12.89 6.72 15.18
C PRO A 228 12.10 5.72 16.04
N VAL A 229 10.78 5.91 16.18
CA VAL A 229 9.90 4.99 16.91
C VAL A 229 9.62 3.78 16.04
N ILE A 230 9.92 2.60 16.56
CA ILE A 230 9.77 1.33 15.82
C ILE A 230 8.35 0.79 15.98
N ASN A 231 7.79 0.80 17.20
CA ASN A 231 6.47 0.27 17.50
C ASN A 231 5.54 1.34 18.09
N TYR A 232 4.45 1.61 17.38
CA TYR A 232 3.34 2.43 17.84
C TYR A 232 2.24 1.52 18.39
N THR A 233 2.22 1.33 19.71
CA THR A 233 1.31 0.37 20.33
C THR A 233 -0.15 0.81 20.26
N TYR A 234 -1.05 -0.14 19.98
CA TYR A 234 -2.49 0.11 19.89
C TYR A 234 -3.06 0.60 21.23
N ALA A 235 -2.57 0.05 22.32
CA ALA A 235 -2.94 0.48 23.68
C ALA A 235 -2.74 1.97 23.94
N ARG A 236 -1.78 2.62 23.26
CA ARG A 236 -1.56 4.08 23.35
C ARG A 236 -2.37 4.88 22.34
N THR A 237 -2.59 4.35 21.14
CA THR A 237 -3.21 5.10 20.05
C THR A 237 -4.75 5.00 20.06
N ARG A 238 -5.31 3.85 20.44
CA ARG A 238 -6.76 3.64 20.53
C ARG A 238 -7.49 4.64 21.44
N PRO A 239 -7.00 4.94 22.67
CA PRO A 239 -7.63 5.92 23.54
C PRO A 239 -7.62 7.35 22.99
N ILE A 240 -6.70 7.71 22.10
CA ILE A 240 -6.62 9.05 21.51
C ILE A 240 -7.84 9.30 20.62
N ILE A 241 -8.11 8.39 19.68
CA ILE A 241 -9.26 8.51 18.76
C ILE A 241 -10.60 8.42 19.51
N GLU A 242 -10.67 7.69 20.61
CA GLU A 242 -11.85 7.68 21.49
C GLU A 242 -12.08 9.03 22.16
N ARG A 243 -11.03 9.69 22.65
CA ARG A 243 -11.13 11.04 23.23
C ARG A 243 -11.55 12.07 22.18
N MET A 244 -11.01 11.98 20.95
CA MET A 244 -11.42 12.84 19.84
C MET A 244 -12.90 12.66 19.52
N LEU A 245 -13.38 11.41 19.45
CA LEU A 245 -14.79 11.12 19.23
C LEU A 245 -15.67 11.72 20.34
N LYS A 246 -15.28 11.55 21.62
CA LYS A 246 -15.99 12.13 22.77
C LYS A 246 -15.99 13.67 22.77
N ALA A 247 -14.93 14.29 22.26
CA ALA A 247 -14.82 15.74 22.12
C ALA A 247 -15.60 16.30 20.93
N GLY A 248 -16.17 15.44 20.07
CA GLY A 248 -16.87 15.85 18.86
C GLY A 248 -15.96 16.24 17.69
N ASP A 249 -14.65 15.94 17.80
CA ASP A 249 -13.68 16.16 16.73
C ASP A 249 -13.79 15.03 15.69
N ILE A 250 -14.76 15.18 14.79
CA ILE A 250 -15.13 14.16 13.81
C ILE A 250 -15.13 14.79 12.41
N ASP A 251 -14.24 14.32 11.56
CA ASP A 251 -14.30 14.63 10.14
C ASP A 251 -15.47 13.89 9.48
N LYS A 252 -16.21 14.59 8.61
CA LYS A 252 -17.39 14.06 7.95
C LYS A 252 -17.11 12.91 6.98
N ARG A 253 -15.86 12.73 6.55
CA ARG A 253 -15.41 11.69 5.62
C ARG A 253 -14.69 10.57 6.32
N HIS A 254 -13.87 10.93 7.34
CA HIS A 254 -12.87 10.05 7.92
C HIS A 254 -13.08 9.70 9.40
N GLY A 255 -14.16 10.21 10.03
CA GLY A 255 -14.41 9.97 11.46
C GLY A 255 -13.43 10.70 12.38
N ALA A 256 -13.25 10.22 13.60
CA ALA A 256 -12.20 10.68 14.49
C ALA A 256 -10.87 10.06 14.07
N ARG A 257 -10.04 10.80 13.35
CA ARG A 257 -8.85 10.28 12.66
C ARG A 257 -7.56 10.92 13.16
N VAL A 258 -6.56 10.07 13.42
CA VAL A 258 -5.17 10.49 13.69
C VAL A 258 -4.24 9.97 12.61
N ARG A 259 -3.18 10.72 12.37
CA ARG A 259 -2.03 10.31 11.57
C ARG A 259 -0.91 9.88 12.50
N TYR A 260 -0.30 8.72 12.24
CA TYR A 260 0.95 8.36 12.87
C TYR A 260 2.06 9.28 12.36
N ALA A 261 2.81 9.88 13.26
CA ALA A 261 3.77 10.93 12.94
C ALA A 261 5.19 10.56 13.37
N ASN A 262 6.16 11.03 12.60
CA ASN A 262 7.54 11.09 13.03
C ASN A 262 7.68 12.15 14.14
N PRO A 263 8.05 11.79 15.36
CA PRO A 263 8.12 12.73 16.48
C PRO A 263 9.22 13.79 16.33
N ILE A 264 10.19 13.59 15.47
CA ILE A 264 11.28 14.56 15.22
C ILE A 264 10.76 15.82 14.51
N ASN A 265 9.82 15.66 13.56
CA ASN A 265 9.42 16.77 12.69
C ASN A 265 7.91 16.86 12.43
N GLY A 266 7.11 15.96 13.01
CA GLY A 266 5.67 15.89 12.78
C GLY A 266 5.26 15.40 11.39
N GLY A 267 6.22 15.01 10.54
CA GLY A 267 5.98 14.45 9.21
C GLY A 267 5.49 13.00 9.23
N PRO A 268 5.40 12.34 8.07
CA PRO A 268 5.03 10.93 7.99
C PRO A 268 6.07 10.03 8.68
N VAL A 269 5.64 8.85 9.10
CA VAL A 269 6.52 7.87 9.77
C VAL A 269 7.63 7.34 8.83
N LEU A 270 7.33 7.27 7.55
CA LEU A 270 8.26 6.90 6.47
C LEU A 270 8.09 7.87 5.29
N PRO A 271 9.13 8.15 4.52
CA PRO A 271 9.05 9.11 3.41
C PRO A 271 8.11 8.68 2.28
N THR A 272 7.92 7.38 2.13
CA THR A 272 7.16 6.77 1.02
C THR A 272 5.77 6.30 1.42
N MET A 273 5.53 6.08 2.72
CA MET A 273 4.28 5.52 3.26
C MET A 273 3.83 6.26 4.50
N GLY A 274 2.54 6.60 4.54
CA GLY A 274 1.87 7.15 5.73
C GLY A 274 0.83 6.19 6.26
N ALA A 275 0.59 6.26 7.58
CA ALA A 275 -0.42 5.47 8.25
C ALA A 275 -1.37 6.33 9.08
N ASN A 276 -2.63 5.91 9.18
CA ASN A 276 -3.65 6.58 9.97
C ASN A 276 -4.49 5.55 10.74
N LEU A 277 -5.08 6.01 11.84
CA LEU A 277 -6.08 5.27 12.60
C LEU A 277 -7.34 6.13 12.72
N ALA A 278 -8.50 5.57 12.40
CA ALA A 278 -9.77 6.28 12.39
C ALA A 278 -10.84 5.50 13.16
N LEU A 279 -11.60 6.21 14.02
CA LEU A 279 -12.74 5.68 14.75
C LEU A 279 -14.02 6.27 14.19
N PHE A 280 -14.94 5.38 13.82
CA PHE A 280 -16.26 5.70 13.30
C PHE A 280 -17.32 5.33 14.35
N PRO A 281 -18.17 6.27 14.79
CA PRO A 281 -19.27 5.92 15.69
C PRO A 281 -20.28 4.99 15.00
N LYS A 282 -21.02 4.22 15.78
CA LYS A 282 -22.12 3.41 15.26
C LYS A 282 -23.10 4.29 14.42
N GLY A 283 -23.41 3.84 13.23
CA GLY A 283 -24.31 4.53 12.30
C GLY A 283 -23.63 5.63 11.48
N PHE A 284 -22.31 5.80 11.57
CA PHE A 284 -21.57 6.76 10.74
C PHE A 284 -21.86 6.54 9.25
N LYS A 285 -22.02 7.65 8.54
CA LYS A 285 -22.20 7.70 7.08
C LYS A 285 -21.30 8.81 6.54
N GLY A 286 -20.14 8.42 5.99
CA GLY A 286 -19.16 9.36 5.48
C GLY A 286 -19.59 10.04 4.19
N GLU A 287 -19.16 11.28 4.01
CA GLU A 287 -19.24 11.98 2.73
C GLU A 287 -18.28 11.36 1.72
N LYS A 288 -18.56 11.59 0.42
CA LYS A 288 -17.68 11.10 -0.66
C LYS A 288 -16.34 11.83 -0.65
N TYR A 289 -15.31 11.07 -0.95
CA TYR A 289 -13.93 11.55 -1.04
C TYR A 289 -13.17 10.75 -2.09
N ARG A 290 -12.20 11.38 -2.74
CA ARG A 290 -11.18 10.71 -3.57
C ARG A 290 -9.85 11.44 -3.49
N ALA A 291 -8.76 10.71 -3.65
CA ALA A 291 -7.41 11.26 -3.75
C ALA A 291 -6.57 10.43 -4.71
N THR A 292 -5.41 10.95 -5.08
CA THR A 292 -4.51 10.28 -6.03
C THR A 292 -3.72 9.13 -5.40
N ASP A 293 -3.65 9.06 -4.07
CA ASP A 293 -2.98 7.96 -3.38
C ASP A 293 -3.82 6.66 -3.39
N GLY A 294 -3.15 5.53 -3.53
CA GLY A 294 -3.74 4.22 -3.31
C GLY A 294 -3.72 3.86 -1.83
N THR A 295 -4.87 3.47 -1.27
CA THR A 295 -4.96 3.20 0.17
C THR A 295 -5.36 1.76 0.47
N ILE A 296 -4.59 1.12 1.36
CA ILE A 296 -4.90 -0.19 1.96
C ILE A 296 -5.50 0.06 3.33
N PHE A 297 -6.65 -0.54 3.60
CA PHE A 297 -7.35 -0.46 4.87
C PHE A 297 -7.37 -1.83 5.56
N VAL A 298 -7.31 -1.80 6.90
CA VAL A 298 -7.55 -2.95 7.77
C VAL A 298 -8.64 -2.57 8.76
N CYS A 299 -9.65 -3.41 8.91
CA CYS A 299 -10.63 -3.25 9.97
C CYS A 299 -10.05 -3.78 11.29
N ALA A 300 -9.58 -2.88 12.16
CA ALA A 300 -9.07 -3.27 13.47
C ALA A 300 -10.19 -3.69 14.43
N GLU A 301 -11.34 -2.99 14.39
CA GLU A 301 -12.49 -3.26 15.26
C GLU A 301 -13.80 -2.96 14.50
N GLY A 302 -14.85 -3.70 14.85
CA GLY A 302 -16.21 -3.38 14.42
C GLY A 302 -16.62 -3.99 13.09
N GLN A 303 -17.60 -3.37 12.42
CA GLN A 303 -18.18 -3.83 11.14
C GLN A 303 -18.77 -2.66 10.37
N GLY A 304 -18.65 -2.71 9.05
CA GLY A 304 -19.21 -1.69 8.18
C GLY A 304 -19.05 -2.01 6.71
N ALA A 305 -19.08 -0.97 5.90
CA ALA A 305 -18.80 -1.08 4.48
C ALA A 305 -18.12 0.18 3.94
N THR A 306 -17.35 -0.01 2.88
CA THR A 306 -16.81 1.08 2.06
C THR A 306 -17.41 0.98 0.68
N THR A 307 -18.13 2.02 0.26
CA THR A 307 -18.67 2.11 -1.10
C THR A 307 -17.63 2.78 -1.99
N ILE A 308 -17.19 2.12 -3.06
CA ILE A 308 -16.20 2.61 -4.02
C ILE A 308 -16.84 2.62 -5.41
N ASP A 309 -16.98 3.80 -6.02
CA ASP A 309 -17.67 3.99 -7.32
C ASP A 309 -19.02 3.23 -7.39
N GLY A 310 -19.80 3.24 -6.30
CA GLY A 310 -21.11 2.59 -6.21
C GLY A 310 -21.09 1.11 -5.81
N LYS A 311 -19.93 0.45 -5.75
CA LYS A 311 -19.80 -0.93 -5.26
C LYS A 311 -19.45 -0.95 -3.78
N ALA A 312 -20.26 -1.61 -2.96
CA ALA A 312 -19.96 -1.78 -1.54
C ALA A 312 -19.03 -2.97 -1.29
N LEU A 313 -18.03 -2.76 -0.45
CA LEU A 313 -17.17 -3.77 0.16
C LEU A 313 -17.54 -3.82 1.64
N GLU A 314 -18.20 -4.89 2.06
CA GLU A 314 -18.54 -5.13 3.47
C GLU A 314 -17.32 -5.68 4.19
N TRP A 315 -16.97 -5.11 5.36
CA TRP A 315 -15.80 -5.49 6.13
C TRP A 315 -16.12 -5.76 7.60
N GLY A 316 -15.39 -6.70 8.18
CA GLY A 316 -15.37 -7.06 9.60
C GLY A 316 -13.94 -7.10 10.15
N PRO A 317 -13.75 -7.56 11.41
CA PRO A 317 -12.44 -7.55 12.07
C PRO A 317 -11.35 -8.25 11.25
N ASN A 318 -10.20 -7.58 11.12
CA ASN A 318 -9.01 -8.01 10.39
C ASN A 318 -9.15 -8.15 8.87
N ASP A 319 -10.33 -7.85 8.29
CA ASP A 319 -10.47 -7.79 6.85
C ASP A 319 -9.57 -6.69 6.28
N VAL A 320 -8.95 -6.99 5.13
CA VAL A 320 -8.08 -6.07 4.40
C VAL A 320 -8.73 -5.68 3.09
N PHE A 321 -8.78 -4.39 2.76
CA PHE A 321 -9.35 -3.95 1.50
C PHE A 321 -8.59 -2.77 0.90
N VAL A 322 -8.76 -2.56 -0.42
CA VAL A 322 -8.08 -1.51 -1.18
C VAL A 322 -9.07 -0.52 -1.75
N VAL A 323 -8.77 0.76 -1.53
CA VAL A 323 -9.35 1.88 -2.27
C VAL A 323 -8.32 2.31 -3.32
N PRO A 324 -8.61 2.15 -4.62
CA PRO A 324 -7.71 2.55 -5.69
C PRO A 324 -7.53 4.06 -5.80
N PRO A 325 -6.41 4.53 -6.39
CA PRO A 325 -6.20 5.93 -6.72
C PRO A 325 -7.37 6.55 -7.48
N TRP A 326 -7.75 7.77 -7.11
CA TRP A 326 -8.76 8.61 -7.76
C TRP A 326 -10.17 8.01 -7.85
N LYS A 327 -10.49 6.98 -7.04
CA LYS A 327 -11.84 6.41 -6.94
C LYS A 327 -12.63 7.08 -5.83
N HIS A 328 -13.86 7.52 -6.13
CA HIS A 328 -14.74 8.03 -5.09
C HIS A 328 -15.12 6.93 -4.12
N TYR A 329 -14.93 7.20 -2.84
CA TYR A 329 -15.36 6.28 -1.79
C TYR A 329 -15.99 7.00 -0.61
N SER A 330 -16.74 6.25 0.19
CA SER A 330 -17.25 6.65 1.49
C SER A 330 -17.40 5.45 2.41
N HIS A 331 -17.16 5.68 3.70
CA HIS A 331 -17.33 4.65 4.72
C HIS A 331 -18.70 4.73 5.38
N ARG A 332 -19.26 3.59 5.77
CA ARG A 332 -20.37 3.48 6.71
C ARG A 332 -20.04 2.47 7.80
N ALA A 333 -20.32 2.78 9.06
CA ALA A 333 -20.06 1.90 10.19
C ALA A 333 -21.38 1.35 10.74
N ALA A 334 -21.58 0.02 10.71
CA ALA A 334 -22.74 -0.63 11.28
C ALA A 334 -22.67 -0.72 12.82
N LYS A 335 -21.44 -0.85 13.35
CA LYS A 335 -21.07 -0.77 14.76
C LYS A 335 -20.01 0.33 14.92
N GLU A 336 -19.69 0.73 16.17
CA GLU A 336 -18.46 1.48 16.40
C GLU A 336 -17.30 0.69 15.82
N SER A 337 -16.47 1.34 15.00
CA SER A 337 -15.49 0.65 14.19
C SER A 337 -14.20 1.43 14.09
N VAL A 338 -13.07 0.72 14.06
CA VAL A 338 -11.75 1.29 13.85
C VAL A 338 -11.16 0.76 12.56
N LEU A 339 -10.77 1.66 11.67
CA LEU A 339 -9.99 1.35 10.48
C LEU A 339 -8.57 1.88 10.64
N PHE A 340 -7.59 1.01 10.43
CA PHE A 340 -6.21 1.36 10.17
C PHE A 340 -6.01 1.50 8.67
N SER A 341 -5.21 2.46 8.21
CA SER A 341 -4.96 2.66 6.79
C SER A 341 -3.53 3.04 6.49
N ILE A 342 -3.03 2.57 5.35
CA ILE A 342 -1.70 2.85 4.83
C ILE A 342 -1.84 3.34 3.39
N SER A 343 -1.13 4.42 3.05
CA SER A 343 -1.11 4.92 1.67
C SER A 343 0.27 5.46 1.25
N ASP A 344 0.46 5.64 -0.03
CA ASP A 344 1.65 6.23 -0.65
C ASP A 344 1.59 7.77 -0.72
N ARG A 345 0.63 8.39 -0.02
CA ARG A 345 0.46 9.85 0.03
C ARG A 345 1.76 10.62 0.32
N PRO A 346 2.62 10.20 1.29
CA PRO A 346 3.86 10.91 1.56
C PRO A 346 4.79 11.01 0.35
N ALA A 347 4.93 9.93 -0.42
CA ALA A 347 5.72 9.95 -1.64
C ALA A 347 5.13 10.93 -2.67
N GLN A 348 3.82 10.91 -2.86
CA GLN A 348 3.14 11.82 -3.79
C GLN A 348 3.22 13.28 -3.35
N GLU A 349 3.13 13.57 -2.04
CA GLU A 349 3.30 14.91 -1.47
C GLU A 349 4.74 15.42 -1.67
N ALA A 350 5.74 14.58 -1.40
CA ALA A 350 7.15 14.91 -1.61
C ALA A 350 7.47 15.22 -3.08
N LEU A 351 6.81 14.54 -4.01
CA LEU A 351 6.93 14.77 -5.46
C LEU A 351 6.04 15.91 -5.97
N GLY A 352 5.15 16.48 -5.15
CA GLY A 352 4.24 17.55 -5.54
C GLY A 352 3.08 17.11 -6.44
N ILE A 353 2.80 15.80 -6.53
CA ILE A 353 1.78 15.22 -7.42
C ILE A 353 0.50 14.79 -6.71
N TRP A 354 0.45 14.83 -5.39
CA TRP A 354 -0.75 14.47 -4.63
C TRP A 354 -1.89 15.47 -4.88
N ARG A 355 -3.08 14.96 -5.10
CA ARG A 355 -4.33 15.73 -5.28
C ARG A 355 -5.47 15.03 -4.59
N GLU A 356 -6.44 15.81 -4.10
CA GLU A 356 -7.71 15.30 -3.56
C GLU A 356 -8.90 16.06 -4.15
N ASP A 357 -10.07 15.42 -4.09
CA ASP A 357 -11.34 16.01 -4.48
C ASP A 357 -12.40 15.64 -3.42
N THR A 358 -12.93 16.65 -2.80
CA THR A 358 -13.91 16.52 -1.73
C THR A 358 -15.35 16.72 -2.21
N GLY A 359 -15.57 16.77 -3.54
CA GLY A 359 -16.84 17.07 -4.17
C GLY A 359 -17.02 18.56 -4.47
N PRO A 360 -18.14 18.95 -5.08
CA PRO A 360 -18.37 20.34 -5.43
C PRO A 360 -18.35 21.22 -4.18
N HIS A 361 -17.56 22.30 -4.28
CA HIS A 361 -17.55 23.39 -3.29
C HIS A 361 -18.82 24.22 -3.40
#